data_10523bad49852e5ad7cb71840189339d
#
_entry.id   10523bad49852e5ad7cb71840189339d
#
_cell.length_a   1.000
_cell.length_b   1.000
_cell.length_c   1.000
_cell.angle_alpha   90.00
_cell.angle_beta   90.00
_cell.angle_gamma   90.00
#
_symmetry.space_group_name_H-M   'P 1'
#
loop_
_entity.id
_entity.type
_entity.pdbx_description
1 polymer ?
#
loop_
_entity_poly.entity_id
_entity_poly.type
_entity_poly.pdbx_seq_one_letter_code
_entity_poly.pdbx_strand_id
1 'polypeptide(L)'
;MFFKQALSLPAPEVSALTQGRMILVLPSLFLGTGQPFFLYPAETSGGDISLEKIYRSSFLPDAKIALNQAQNNPVLIKSWAKCELCHRLYDHPELLEKLAQLTIWTGEGLRAKIEEKNLKNLAYLRVYKLSEPFEIEPIAESSAKIGKFLGLSISANVSESIPILDDITFAKRQSLIKNLEPPEHPELEELETAIAQFQTNPLSQEEQLGLNLLKANLHQFLGWKTSQPANLTDDPSLKWIDEIAAFGNRSKELDEGKSNYQAGTDFENIVKQSLEFLGFTIDYAHKGGAGGLDLFCSKPYPLVGECKAGRKIPNPTVVQLLNLGTLRLKDENLFKQAAKLIIGPGELTPAVRDAAKVHGMAIINPMTLEKLVKLQAQYPGSVDLIELKKYLQAGQIDDRIDEYIKMVVNRLKLRSHIIQLFKKSNQPINLDNVIGAYSFSNPPQPLEREQLKEILIELSSPLTGYLGRTADDRFYYLREL
;
A
#
# COMPACT_ATOMS: atom_id res chain seq x y z
N MET A 1 26.13 -20.19 -2.03
CA MET A 1 25.81 -21.62 -1.77
C MET A 1 25.17 -22.19 -3.02
N PHE A 2 25.53 -23.40 -3.47
CA PHE A 2 24.99 -24.03 -4.68
C PHE A 2 24.27 -25.32 -4.32
N PHE A 3 23.05 -25.50 -4.78
CA PHE A 3 22.29 -26.75 -4.67
C PHE A 3 21.35 -26.91 -5.87
N LYS A 4 20.90 -28.15 -6.10
CA LYS A 4 20.11 -28.56 -7.28
C LYS A 4 18.79 -29.25 -6.91
N GLN A 5 18.36 -29.14 -5.67
CA GLN A 5 17.14 -29.78 -5.20
C GLN A 5 16.06 -28.75 -4.92
N ALA A 6 14.83 -29.06 -5.27
CA ALA A 6 13.65 -28.31 -4.90
C ALA A 6 12.68 -29.20 -4.13
N LEU A 7 12.04 -28.68 -3.12
CA LEU A 7 10.92 -29.31 -2.44
C LEU A 7 9.63 -28.96 -3.19
N SER A 8 8.94 -29.98 -3.68
CA SER A 8 7.64 -29.83 -4.34
C SER A 8 6.56 -29.62 -3.30
N LEU A 9 5.90 -28.46 -3.33
CA LEU A 9 4.80 -28.08 -2.44
C LEU A 9 3.62 -27.56 -3.26
N PRO A 10 2.38 -27.66 -2.77
CA PRO A 10 1.26 -26.98 -3.43
C PRO A 10 1.54 -25.49 -3.66
N ALA A 11 1.23 -25.00 -4.83
CA ALA A 11 1.50 -23.59 -5.18
C ALA A 11 0.94 -22.58 -4.17
N PRO A 12 -0.26 -22.76 -3.58
CA PRO A 12 -0.74 -21.89 -2.51
C PRO A 12 0.15 -21.88 -1.27
N GLU A 13 0.76 -23.01 -0.91
CA GLU A 13 1.66 -23.10 0.24
C GLU A 13 2.99 -22.40 -0.04
N VAL A 14 3.54 -22.55 -1.25
CA VAL A 14 4.72 -21.79 -1.69
C VAL A 14 4.43 -20.29 -1.67
N SER A 15 3.25 -19.88 -2.13
CA SER A 15 2.80 -18.47 -2.08
C SER A 15 2.76 -17.96 -0.64
N ALA A 16 2.11 -18.68 0.27
CA ALA A 16 2.01 -18.28 1.67
C ALA A 16 3.39 -18.19 2.39
N LEU A 17 4.29 -19.11 2.08
CA LEU A 17 5.68 -19.09 2.58
C LEU A 17 6.45 -17.88 2.07
N THR A 18 6.31 -17.55 0.79
CA THR A 18 6.99 -16.39 0.16
C THR A 18 6.41 -15.05 0.59
N GLN A 19 5.14 -15.02 0.99
CA GLN A 19 4.50 -13.86 1.61
C GLN A 19 4.81 -13.73 3.10
N GLY A 20 5.41 -14.75 3.72
CA GLY A 20 5.65 -14.80 5.16
C GLY A 20 4.36 -15.01 5.98
N ARG A 21 3.27 -15.47 5.38
CA ARG A 21 2.00 -15.77 6.08
C ARG A 21 2.08 -17.01 6.96
N MET A 22 2.92 -17.97 6.59
CA MET A 22 3.23 -19.15 7.41
C MET A 22 4.69 -19.54 7.29
N ILE A 23 5.16 -20.38 8.22
CA ILE A 23 6.51 -20.97 8.24
C ILE A 23 6.48 -22.49 8.25
N LEU A 24 5.29 -23.09 8.17
CA LEU A 24 5.08 -24.54 8.27
C LEU A 24 4.80 -25.17 6.92
N VAL A 25 5.26 -26.41 6.75
CA VAL A 25 4.89 -27.29 5.64
C VAL A 25 4.71 -28.72 6.12
N LEU A 26 3.98 -29.52 5.33
CA LEU A 26 3.77 -30.95 5.56
C LEU A 26 4.50 -31.76 4.47
N PRO A 27 5.81 -32.04 4.62
CA PRO A 27 6.53 -32.86 3.65
C PRO A 27 6.20 -34.36 3.85
N SER A 28 6.27 -35.12 2.75
CA SER A 28 6.07 -36.58 2.80
C SER A 28 7.32 -37.31 3.35
N LEU A 29 8.44 -36.64 3.43
CA LEU A 29 9.72 -37.15 3.95
C LEU A 29 10.20 -36.25 5.11
N PHE A 30 11.06 -36.83 5.94
CA PHE A 30 11.70 -36.05 7.02
C PHE A 30 12.79 -35.16 6.44
N LEU A 31 12.75 -33.87 6.76
CA LEU A 31 13.72 -32.86 6.30
C LEU A 31 14.86 -32.74 7.31
N GLY A 32 16.10 -32.80 6.83
CA GLY A 32 17.30 -32.58 7.68
C GLY A 32 17.39 -31.07 8.07
N THR A 33 17.68 -30.82 9.35
CA THR A 33 17.92 -29.47 9.85
C THR A 33 19.10 -28.80 9.11
N GLY A 34 18.95 -27.58 8.71
CA GLY A 34 19.95 -26.83 7.95
C GLY A 34 20.03 -27.17 6.46
N GLN A 35 19.29 -28.16 5.97
CA GLN A 35 19.28 -28.56 4.57
C GLN A 35 18.64 -27.46 3.71
N PRO A 36 19.35 -26.90 2.70
CA PRO A 36 18.82 -25.89 1.79
C PRO A 36 18.19 -26.55 0.56
N PHE A 37 17.11 -25.95 0.05
CA PHE A 37 16.42 -26.36 -1.17
C PHE A 37 15.58 -25.22 -1.75
N PHE A 38 15.32 -25.29 -3.07
CA PHE A 38 14.36 -24.40 -3.71
C PHE A 38 12.92 -24.80 -3.39
N LEU A 39 11.98 -23.87 -3.51
CA LEU A 39 10.56 -24.14 -3.39
C LEU A 39 9.95 -24.26 -4.79
N TYR A 40 9.45 -25.42 -5.13
CA TYR A 40 8.78 -25.69 -6.39
C TYR A 40 7.26 -25.64 -6.20
N PRO A 41 6.56 -24.69 -6.86
CA PRO A 41 5.11 -24.57 -6.80
C PRO A 41 4.46 -25.63 -7.69
N ALA A 42 4.02 -26.73 -7.10
CA ALA A 42 3.31 -27.76 -7.82
C ALA A 42 1.82 -27.43 -7.96
N GLU A 43 1.26 -27.84 -9.10
CA GLU A 43 -0.20 -27.93 -9.22
C GLU A 43 -0.73 -28.94 -8.20
N THR A 44 -1.81 -28.62 -7.53
CA THR A 44 -2.51 -29.62 -6.71
C THR A 44 -3.20 -30.59 -7.67
N SER A 45 -2.63 -31.77 -7.86
CA SER A 45 -3.36 -32.86 -8.51
C SER A 45 -4.70 -33.03 -7.79
N GLY A 46 -5.79 -32.87 -8.54
CA GLY A 46 -7.14 -32.85 -8.05
C GLY A 46 -7.44 -34.05 -7.12
N GLY A 47 -7.49 -33.77 -5.82
CA GLY A 47 -8.15 -34.65 -4.87
C GLY A 47 -9.63 -34.26 -4.82
N ASP A 48 -10.49 -35.13 -4.31
CA ASP A 48 -11.94 -34.92 -4.18
C ASP A 48 -12.32 -33.75 -3.24
N ILE A 49 -11.34 -33.04 -2.68
CA ILE A 49 -11.55 -31.97 -1.68
C ILE A 49 -11.43 -30.60 -2.33
N SER A 50 -12.48 -29.80 -2.20
CA SER A 50 -12.50 -28.41 -2.72
C SER A 50 -11.49 -27.51 -2.00
N LEU A 51 -11.01 -26.45 -2.69
CA LEU A 51 -10.05 -25.49 -2.12
C LEU A 51 -10.61 -24.79 -0.87
N GLU A 52 -11.93 -24.56 -0.83
CA GLU A 52 -12.63 -23.95 0.27
C GLU A 52 -12.56 -24.79 1.56
N LYS A 53 -12.43 -26.11 1.43
CA LYS A 53 -12.25 -27.01 2.56
C LYS A 53 -10.80 -27.12 3.01
N ILE A 54 -9.84 -26.90 2.11
CA ILE A 54 -8.40 -27.00 2.40
C ILE A 54 -7.87 -25.71 3.00
N TYR A 55 -8.25 -24.56 2.43
CA TYR A 55 -7.68 -23.25 2.78
C TYR A 55 -8.72 -22.36 3.45
N ARG A 56 -8.25 -21.54 4.41
CA ARG A 56 -9.08 -20.53 5.08
C ARG A 56 -9.64 -19.54 4.06
N SER A 57 -10.87 -19.06 4.30
CA SER A 57 -11.57 -18.15 3.40
C SER A 57 -10.78 -16.86 3.09
N SER A 58 -10.02 -16.34 4.07
CA SER A 58 -9.14 -15.18 3.89
C SER A 58 -8.01 -15.41 2.89
N PHE A 59 -7.60 -16.66 2.68
CA PHE A 59 -6.51 -17.02 1.78
C PHE A 59 -6.98 -17.56 0.43
N LEU A 60 -8.25 -17.86 0.26
CA LEU A 60 -8.79 -18.44 -0.99
C LEU A 60 -8.49 -17.63 -2.26
N PRO A 61 -8.61 -16.27 -2.27
CA PRO A 61 -8.25 -15.49 -3.44
C PRO A 61 -6.78 -15.68 -3.84
N ASP A 62 -5.86 -15.63 -2.85
CA ASP A 62 -4.43 -15.80 -3.08
C ASP A 62 -4.10 -17.25 -3.50
N ALA A 63 -4.82 -18.24 -2.96
CA ALA A 63 -4.67 -19.64 -3.35
C ALA A 63 -5.06 -19.87 -4.82
N LYS A 64 -6.16 -19.30 -5.29
CA LYS A 64 -6.61 -19.37 -6.70
C LYS A 64 -5.60 -18.72 -7.64
N ILE A 65 -5.07 -17.54 -7.26
CA ILE A 65 -4.03 -16.86 -8.04
C ILE A 65 -2.76 -17.73 -8.13
N ALA A 66 -2.31 -18.30 -7.01
CA ALA A 66 -1.11 -19.14 -6.98
C ALA A 66 -1.25 -20.41 -7.83
N LEU A 67 -2.42 -21.04 -7.84
CA LEU A 67 -2.69 -22.20 -8.69
C LEU A 67 -2.68 -21.82 -10.17
N ASN A 68 -3.33 -20.72 -10.56
CA ASN A 68 -3.29 -20.23 -11.93
C ASN A 68 -1.86 -19.92 -12.40
N GLN A 69 -1.02 -19.35 -11.52
CA GLN A 69 0.39 -19.09 -11.83
C GLN A 69 1.22 -20.36 -11.96
N ALA A 70 0.89 -21.43 -11.23
CA ALA A 70 1.59 -22.70 -11.32
C ALA A 70 1.32 -23.44 -12.65
N GLN A 71 0.23 -23.13 -13.33
CA GLN A 71 -0.10 -23.68 -14.66
C GLN A 71 0.68 -22.97 -15.79
N ASN A 72 1.41 -21.91 -15.50
CA ASN A 72 2.23 -21.24 -16.50
C ASN A 72 3.41 -22.11 -16.92
N ASN A 73 3.73 -22.07 -18.20
CA ASN A 73 4.93 -22.66 -18.76
C ASN A 73 5.78 -21.53 -19.38
N PRO A 74 7.00 -21.28 -18.85
CA PRO A 74 7.75 -22.00 -17.82
C PRO A 74 7.32 -21.71 -16.37
N VAL A 75 7.72 -22.60 -15.43
CA VAL A 75 7.51 -22.45 -13.99
C VAL A 75 8.58 -21.55 -13.38
N LEU A 76 8.16 -20.51 -12.67
CA LEU A 76 9.07 -19.53 -12.07
C LEU A 76 9.42 -19.90 -10.61
N ILE A 77 10.71 -20.12 -10.34
CA ILE A 77 11.26 -20.32 -9.00
C ILE A 77 11.70 -18.96 -8.42
N LYS A 78 11.04 -18.54 -7.32
CA LYS A 78 11.21 -17.21 -6.69
C LYS A 78 11.96 -17.26 -5.36
N SER A 79 12.04 -18.43 -4.72
CA SER A 79 12.53 -18.54 -3.35
C SER A 79 13.18 -19.90 -3.08
N TRP A 80 13.97 -19.90 -2.02
CA TRP A 80 14.57 -21.10 -1.45
C TRP A 80 14.37 -21.11 0.07
N ALA A 81 14.57 -22.24 0.71
CA ALA A 81 14.36 -22.40 2.14
C ALA A 81 15.42 -23.26 2.80
N LYS A 82 15.57 -23.12 4.12
CA LYS A 82 16.24 -24.06 5.01
C LYS A 82 15.23 -24.67 5.97
N CYS A 83 15.36 -25.93 6.26
CA CYS A 83 14.61 -26.57 7.34
C CYS A 83 15.26 -26.22 8.70
N GLU A 84 14.52 -25.53 9.57
CA GLU A 84 15.00 -25.22 10.92
C GLU A 84 14.66 -26.32 11.93
N LEU A 85 13.52 -26.97 11.74
CA LEU A 85 13.05 -28.08 12.58
C LEU A 85 12.11 -28.95 11.77
N CYS A 86 12.21 -30.24 11.92
CA CYS A 86 11.26 -31.21 11.36
C CYS A 86 10.95 -32.27 12.42
N HIS A 87 9.68 -32.55 12.65
CA HIS A 87 9.24 -33.59 13.55
C HIS A 87 7.98 -34.28 13.03
N ARG A 88 7.64 -35.43 13.58
CA ARG A 88 6.40 -36.13 13.24
C ARG A 88 5.20 -35.39 13.85
N LEU A 89 4.18 -35.20 13.03
CA LEU A 89 2.88 -34.71 13.45
C LEU A 89 2.01 -35.90 13.82
N TYR A 90 1.45 -35.89 15.02
CA TYR A 90 0.48 -36.86 15.49
C TYR A 90 -0.92 -36.33 15.23
N ASP A 91 -1.80 -37.20 14.73
CA ASP A 91 -3.18 -36.86 14.50
C ASP A 91 -3.91 -36.73 15.85
N HIS A 92 -4.02 -35.48 16.32
CA HIS A 92 -4.80 -35.12 17.51
C HIS A 92 -5.70 -33.97 17.15
N PRO A 93 -7.04 -34.13 17.22
CA PRO A 93 -7.98 -33.11 16.74
C PRO A 93 -7.74 -31.70 17.28
N GLU A 94 -7.47 -31.56 18.59
CA GLU A 94 -7.18 -30.25 19.21
C GLU A 94 -5.87 -29.62 18.69
N LEU A 95 -4.86 -30.42 18.40
CA LEU A 95 -3.60 -29.96 17.83
C LEU A 95 -3.84 -29.40 16.41
N LEU A 96 -4.62 -30.11 15.60
CA LEU A 96 -4.89 -29.70 14.23
C LEU A 96 -5.72 -28.41 14.18
N GLU A 97 -6.73 -28.24 15.06
CA GLU A 97 -7.50 -27.01 15.14
C GLU A 97 -6.63 -25.80 15.56
N LYS A 98 -5.71 -25.98 16.53
CA LYS A 98 -4.78 -24.92 16.93
C LYS A 98 -3.77 -24.59 15.81
N LEU A 99 -3.25 -25.59 15.10
CA LEU A 99 -2.38 -25.37 13.95
C LEU A 99 -3.12 -24.68 12.79
N ALA A 100 -4.41 -24.97 12.59
CA ALA A 100 -5.22 -24.31 11.59
C ALA A 100 -5.33 -22.79 11.82
N GLN A 101 -5.39 -22.36 13.09
CA GLN A 101 -5.43 -20.93 13.44
C GLN A 101 -4.12 -20.18 13.11
N LEU A 102 -2.99 -20.89 13.09
CA LEU A 102 -1.65 -20.34 12.88
C LEU A 102 -1.13 -20.53 11.43
N THR A 103 -1.97 -21.07 10.55
CA THR A 103 -1.60 -21.38 9.16
C THR A 103 -2.70 -20.95 8.19
N ILE A 104 -2.47 -21.20 6.90
CA ILE A 104 -3.46 -20.95 5.85
C ILE A 104 -4.48 -22.10 5.70
N TRP A 105 -4.30 -23.22 6.38
CA TRP A 105 -5.17 -24.38 6.27
C TRP A 105 -6.38 -24.28 7.20
N THR A 106 -7.44 -25.00 6.84
CA THR A 106 -8.54 -25.31 7.76
C THR A 106 -8.18 -26.58 8.57
N GLY A 107 -8.90 -26.81 9.67
CA GLY A 107 -8.75 -28.08 10.42
C GLY A 107 -9.13 -29.30 9.57
N GLU A 108 -10.18 -29.21 8.73
CA GLU A 108 -10.58 -30.24 7.76
C GLU A 108 -9.48 -30.46 6.72
N GLY A 109 -8.89 -29.40 6.17
CA GLY A 109 -7.82 -29.46 5.19
C GLY A 109 -6.54 -30.11 5.76
N LEU A 110 -6.20 -29.82 7.02
CA LEU A 110 -5.07 -30.46 7.70
C LEU A 110 -5.31 -31.97 7.87
N ARG A 111 -6.48 -32.38 8.34
CA ARG A 111 -6.83 -33.81 8.47
C ARG A 111 -6.72 -34.53 7.13
N ALA A 112 -7.32 -33.97 6.09
CA ALA A 112 -7.26 -34.56 4.76
C ALA A 112 -5.81 -34.75 4.25
N LYS A 113 -4.95 -33.75 4.46
CA LYS A 113 -3.53 -33.84 4.09
C LYS A 113 -2.80 -34.99 4.83
N ILE A 114 -3.12 -35.20 6.09
CA ILE A 114 -2.49 -36.23 6.93
C ILE A 114 -3.04 -37.61 6.58
N GLU A 115 -4.34 -37.78 6.46
CA GLU A 115 -5.01 -39.03 6.22
C GLU A 115 -4.84 -39.53 4.78
N GLU A 116 -5.26 -38.69 3.81
CA GLU A 116 -5.30 -39.08 2.40
C GLU A 116 -3.92 -39.08 1.74
N LYS A 117 -3.08 -38.08 2.06
CA LYS A 117 -1.76 -37.92 1.44
C LYS A 117 -0.63 -38.46 2.29
N ASN A 118 -0.91 -39.03 3.46
CA ASN A 118 0.07 -39.56 4.41
C ASN A 118 1.20 -38.59 4.77
N LEU A 119 0.90 -37.28 4.85
CA LEU A 119 1.85 -36.22 5.16
C LEU A 119 1.97 -36.07 6.68
N LYS A 120 2.79 -36.87 7.30
CA LYS A 120 2.93 -36.96 8.77
C LYS A 120 4.13 -36.23 9.36
N ASN A 121 4.86 -35.48 8.55
CA ASN A 121 5.97 -34.66 9.05
C ASN A 121 5.55 -33.20 9.05
N LEU A 122 5.90 -32.47 10.10
CA LEU A 122 5.73 -31.02 10.22
C LEU A 122 7.10 -30.38 10.20
N ALA A 123 7.36 -29.53 9.22
CA ALA A 123 8.64 -28.84 9.08
C ALA A 123 8.50 -27.33 9.14
N TYR A 124 9.41 -26.70 9.87
CA TYR A 124 9.55 -25.26 10.00
C TYR A 124 10.59 -24.78 9.00
N LEU A 125 10.19 -23.93 8.07
CA LEU A 125 11.05 -23.46 7.00
C LEU A 125 11.42 -21.99 7.18
N ARG A 126 12.73 -21.72 7.19
CA ARG A 126 13.28 -20.38 7.02
C ARG A 126 13.39 -20.10 5.53
N VAL A 127 12.59 -19.17 5.02
CA VAL A 127 12.47 -18.88 3.59
C VAL A 127 13.23 -17.60 3.23
N TYR A 128 13.87 -17.62 2.06
CA TYR A 128 14.67 -16.54 1.51
C TYR A 128 14.23 -16.22 0.09
N LYS A 129 14.23 -14.95 -0.27
CA LYS A 129 13.95 -14.49 -1.62
C LYS A 129 15.20 -14.71 -2.49
N LEU A 130 15.02 -15.19 -3.71
CA LEU A 130 16.07 -15.17 -4.72
C LEU A 130 16.29 -13.74 -5.22
N SER A 131 17.55 -13.31 -5.32
CA SER A 131 17.91 -12.03 -5.95
C SER A 131 17.55 -12.04 -7.44
N GLU A 132 17.73 -13.18 -8.08
CA GLU A 132 17.38 -13.42 -9.48
C GLU A 132 16.49 -14.66 -9.55
N PRO A 133 15.15 -14.51 -9.65
CA PRO A 133 14.26 -15.61 -9.95
C PRO A 133 14.60 -16.24 -11.29
N PHE A 134 14.44 -17.57 -11.42
CA PHE A 134 14.74 -18.28 -12.65
C PHE A 134 13.59 -19.20 -13.07
N GLU A 135 13.52 -19.46 -14.36
CA GLU A 135 12.49 -20.27 -14.98
C GLU A 135 12.99 -21.68 -15.25
N ILE A 136 12.11 -22.65 -15.10
CA ILE A 136 12.37 -24.04 -15.44
C ILE A 136 11.20 -24.63 -16.22
N GLU A 137 11.48 -25.62 -17.06
CA GLU A 137 10.42 -26.39 -17.69
C GLU A 137 9.58 -27.12 -16.65
N PRO A 138 8.24 -27.21 -16.85
CA PRO A 138 7.37 -27.94 -15.95
C PRO A 138 7.83 -29.40 -15.76
N ILE A 139 7.91 -29.82 -14.52
CA ILE A 139 8.24 -31.21 -14.21
C ILE A 139 6.93 -32.02 -14.28
N ALA A 140 6.94 -33.13 -15.04
CA ALA A 140 5.76 -33.96 -15.21
C ALA A 140 5.12 -34.34 -13.86
N GLU A 141 3.80 -34.32 -13.77
CA GLU A 141 3.02 -34.61 -12.55
C GLU A 141 3.41 -35.94 -11.88
N SER A 142 3.71 -36.97 -12.67
CA SER A 142 4.17 -38.25 -12.17
C SER A 142 5.48 -38.17 -11.39
N SER A 143 6.31 -37.16 -11.67
CA SER A 143 7.61 -36.92 -11.03
C SER A 143 7.55 -35.84 -9.95
N ALA A 144 6.61 -34.88 -10.08
CA ALA A 144 6.43 -33.76 -9.16
C ALA A 144 5.55 -34.12 -7.93
N LYS A 145 5.81 -35.25 -7.28
CA LYS A 145 5.03 -35.67 -6.11
C LYS A 145 5.18 -34.69 -4.96
N ILE A 146 4.03 -34.18 -4.49
CA ILE A 146 3.95 -33.21 -3.38
C ILE A 146 4.68 -33.75 -2.13
N GLY A 147 5.42 -32.86 -1.48
CA GLY A 147 6.18 -33.15 -0.27
C GLY A 147 7.48 -33.92 -0.50
N LYS A 148 7.95 -34.11 -1.75
CA LYS A 148 9.20 -34.77 -2.12
C LYS A 148 10.18 -33.84 -2.78
N PHE A 149 11.46 -34.20 -2.75
CA PHE A 149 12.49 -33.47 -3.49
C PHE A 149 12.48 -33.81 -4.98
N LEU A 150 12.72 -32.76 -5.76
CA LEU A 150 12.93 -32.82 -7.20
C LEU A 150 14.37 -32.41 -7.51
N GLY A 151 15.02 -33.09 -8.46
CA GLY A 151 16.28 -32.63 -9.02
C GLY A 151 16.05 -31.56 -10.08
N LEU A 152 16.74 -30.43 -9.97
CA LEU A 152 16.72 -29.39 -10.98
C LEU A 152 17.93 -29.51 -11.91
N SER A 153 17.73 -29.21 -13.18
CA SER A 153 18.82 -29.14 -14.19
C SER A 153 19.73 -27.94 -14.00
N ILE A 154 19.26 -26.94 -13.25
CA ILE A 154 19.93 -25.66 -13.00
C ILE A 154 20.41 -25.60 -11.55
N SER A 155 21.60 -25.04 -11.32
CA SER A 155 22.06 -24.63 -10.00
C SER A 155 22.19 -23.11 -9.95
N ALA A 156 21.53 -22.48 -8.96
CA ALA A 156 21.63 -21.05 -8.75
C ALA A 156 22.51 -20.73 -7.54
N ASN A 157 23.22 -19.60 -7.59
CA ASN A 157 23.92 -19.08 -6.43
C ASN A 157 22.92 -18.34 -5.53
N VAL A 158 22.84 -18.75 -4.26
CA VAL A 158 21.89 -18.19 -3.30
C VAL A 158 22.59 -17.49 -2.15
N SER A 159 21.97 -16.43 -1.65
CA SER A 159 22.40 -15.66 -0.50
C SER A 159 21.34 -15.66 0.59
N GLU A 160 21.76 -15.75 1.85
CA GLU A 160 20.87 -15.62 3.01
C GLU A 160 20.52 -14.16 3.36
N SER A 161 21.04 -13.21 2.59
CA SER A 161 20.89 -11.77 2.87
C SER A 161 19.46 -11.22 2.70
N ILE A 162 18.54 -11.98 2.09
CA ILE A 162 17.17 -11.54 1.83
C ILE A 162 16.16 -12.54 2.42
N PRO A 163 16.05 -12.65 3.76
CA PRO A 163 15.04 -13.49 4.38
C PRO A 163 13.63 -12.89 4.17
N ILE A 164 12.64 -13.77 4.03
CA ILE A 164 11.22 -13.32 3.93
C ILE A 164 10.76 -12.71 5.24
N LEU A 165 11.05 -13.35 6.36
CA LEU A 165 10.81 -12.83 7.71
C LEU A 165 12.16 -12.48 8.34
N ASP A 166 12.22 -11.41 9.13
CA ASP A 166 13.37 -11.13 9.98
C ASP A 166 13.51 -12.17 11.10
N ASP A 167 14.64 -12.17 11.80
CA ASP A 167 14.95 -13.19 12.80
C ASP A 167 14.00 -13.13 13.99
N ILE A 168 13.60 -11.94 14.40
CA ILE A 168 12.70 -11.71 15.56
C ILE A 168 11.30 -12.25 15.23
N THR A 169 10.76 -11.86 14.07
CA THR A 169 9.43 -12.30 13.62
C THR A 169 9.39 -13.81 13.41
N PHE A 170 10.44 -14.40 12.82
CA PHE A 170 10.50 -15.83 12.62
C PHE A 170 10.53 -16.59 13.95
N ALA A 171 11.42 -16.19 14.89
CA ALA A 171 11.53 -16.82 16.20
C ALA A 171 10.22 -16.72 16.99
N LYS A 172 9.54 -15.57 16.93
CA LYS A 172 8.24 -15.34 17.55
C LYS A 172 7.17 -16.29 17.02
N ARG A 173 7.02 -16.40 15.70
CA ARG A 173 6.08 -17.34 15.07
C ARG A 173 6.42 -18.80 15.39
N GLN A 174 7.69 -19.14 15.41
CA GLN A 174 8.12 -20.48 15.80
C GLN A 174 7.72 -20.79 17.26
N SER A 175 7.84 -19.82 18.17
CA SER A 175 7.43 -19.96 19.56
C SER A 175 5.91 -20.14 19.69
N LEU A 176 5.10 -19.30 19.03
CA LEU A 176 3.65 -19.41 19.01
C LEU A 176 3.17 -20.80 18.56
N ILE A 177 3.77 -21.31 17.47
CA ILE A 177 3.42 -22.62 16.94
C ILE A 177 3.85 -23.75 17.87
N LYS A 178 5.08 -23.70 18.43
CA LYS A 178 5.57 -24.71 19.38
C LYS A 178 4.71 -24.79 20.65
N ASN A 179 4.26 -23.64 21.13
CA ASN A 179 3.46 -23.55 22.35
C ASN A 179 1.95 -23.70 22.06
N LEU A 180 1.54 -23.76 20.79
CA LEU A 180 0.15 -23.76 20.34
C LEU A 180 -0.66 -22.57 20.91
N GLU A 181 -0.01 -21.43 20.97
CA GLU A 181 -0.63 -20.16 21.39
C GLU A 181 -1.50 -19.61 20.24
N PRO A 182 -2.60 -18.91 20.53
CA PRO A 182 -3.42 -18.30 19.49
C PRO A 182 -2.62 -17.22 18.72
N PRO A 183 -3.07 -16.85 17.51
CA PRO A 183 -2.46 -15.73 16.77
C PRO A 183 -2.56 -14.44 17.61
N GLU A 184 -1.59 -13.54 17.46
CA GLU A 184 -1.52 -12.31 18.26
C GLU A 184 -2.67 -11.35 18.01
N HIS A 185 -3.22 -11.35 16.79
CA HIS A 185 -4.24 -10.44 16.31
C HIS A 185 -5.36 -11.19 15.59
N PRO A 186 -6.14 -12.05 16.29
CA PRO A 186 -7.22 -12.80 15.65
C PRO A 186 -8.28 -11.90 15.02
N GLU A 187 -8.54 -10.73 15.62
CA GLU A 187 -9.46 -9.72 15.09
C GLU A 187 -9.05 -9.15 13.73
N LEU A 188 -7.74 -9.04 13.47
CA LEU A 188 -7.22 -8.58 12.18
C LEU A 188 -7.31 -9.67 11.12
N GLU A 189 -7.20 -10.94 11.50
CA GLU A 189 -7.42 -12.07 10.59
C GLU A 189 -8.91 -12.22 10.24
N GLU A 190 -9.82 -11.92 11.17
CA GLU A 190 -11.25 -11.83 10.90
C GLU A 190 -11.57 -10.68 9.93
N LEU A 191 -10.92 -9.51 10.12
CA LEU A 191 -11.04 -8.38 9.20
C LEU A 191 -10.56 -8.74 7.79
N GLU A 192 -9.43 -9.46 7.65
CA GLU A 192 -8.95 -9.94 6.35
C GLU A 192 -9.97 -10.87 5.68
N THR A 193 -10.60 -11.75 6.47
CA THR A 193 -11.66 -12.63 5.98
C THR A 193 -12.86 -11.83 5.46
N ALA A 194 -13.28 -10.80 6.18
CA ALA A 194 -14.36 -9.91 5.76
C ALA A 194 -14.01 -9.17 4.45
N ILE A 195 -12.79 -8.63 4.35
CA ILE A 195 -12.29 -7.98 3.12
C ILE A 195 -12.34 -8.96 1.94
N ALA A 196 -11.87 -10.19 2.11
CA ALA A 196 -11.88 -11.20 1.05
C ALA A 196 -13.31 -11.55 0.60
N GLN A 197 -14.28 -11.58 1.51
CA GLN A 197 -15.69 -11.79 1.17
C GLN A 197 -16.28 -10.60 0.39
N PHE A 198 -15.95 -9.36 0.77
CA PHE A 198 -16.38 -8.17 0.03
C PHE A 198 -15.84 -8.15 -1.40
N GLN A 199 -14.62 -8.60 -1.63
CA GLN A 199 -14.00 -8.67 -2.97
C GLN A 199 -14.70 -9.64 -3.93
N THR A 200 -15.58 -10.51 -3.46
CA THR A 200 -16.39 -11.40 -4.32
C THR A 200 -17.61 -10.70 -4.95
N ASN A 201 -17.97 -9.52 -4.46
CA ASN A 201 -19.09 -8.74 -5.00
C ASN A 201 -18.58 -7.80 -6.11
N PRO A 202 -19.47 -7.41 -7.07
CA PRO A 202 -19.12 -6.39 -8.06
C PRO A 202 -18.92 -5.04 -7.35
N LEU A 203 -17.68 -4.57 -7.33
CA LEU A 203 -17.26 -3.32 -6.71
C LEU A 203 -16.96 -2.28 -7.79
N SER A 204 -17.18 -1.00 -7.46
CA SER A 204 -16.63 0.09 -8.26
C SER A 204 -15.09 0.06 -8.23
N GLN A 205 -14.45 0.70 -9.18
CA GLN A 205 -13.00 0.77 -9.26
C GLN A 205 -12.38 1.41 -8.01
N GLU A 206 -13.05 2.42 -7.44
CA GLU A 206 -12.62 3.13 -6.24
C GLU A 206 -12.74 2.27 -4.98
N GLU A 207 -13.86 1.53 -4.83
CA GLU A 207 -14.05 0.59 -3.73
C GLU A 207 -13.00 -0.53 -3.76
N GLN A 208 -12.69 -1.05 -4.94
CA GLN A 208 -11.67 -2.08 -5.12
C GLN A 208 -10.28 -1.55 -4.76
N LEU A 209 -9.94 -0.31 -5.15
CA LEU A 209 -8.69 0.35 -4.76
C LEU A 209 -8.62 0.52 -3.24
N GLY A 210 -9.67 1.02 -2.61
CA GLY A 210 -9.75 1.20 -1.16
C GLY A 210 -9.56 -0.11 -0.39
N LEU A 211 -10.21 -1.19 -0.81
CA LEU A 211 -10.05 -2.53 -0.21
C LEU A 211 -8.64 -3.09 -0.41
N ASN A 212 -8.03 -2.89 -1.57
CA ASN A 212 -6.65 -3.33 -1.83
C ASN A 212 -5.64 -2.59 -0.94
N LEU A 213 -5.81 -1.28 -0.74
CA LEU A 213 -4.99 -0.49 0.18
C LEU A 213 -5.17 -0.93 1.63
N LEU A 214 -6.41 -1.17 2.07
CA LEU A 214 -6.70 -1.68 3.40
C LEU A 214 -6.04 -3.05 3.62
N LYS A 215 -6.18 -3.96 2.66
CA LYS A 215 -5.54 -5.28 2.68
C LYS A 215 -4.01 -5.18 2.74
N ALA A 216 -3.41 -4.28 1.95
CA ALA A 216 -1.97 -4.07 1.96
C ALA A 216 -1.46 -3.56 3.31
N ASN A 217 -2.14 -2.59 3.93
CA ASN A 217 -1.82 -2.08 5.25
C ASN A 217 -1.98 -3.15 6.35
N LEU A 218 -3.04 -3.96 6.27
CA LEU A 218 -3.27 -5.07 7.17
C LEU A 218 -2.15 -6.12 7.08
N HIS A 219 -1.76 -6.50 5.86
CA HIS A 219 -0.66 -7.44 5.63
C HIS A 219 0.67 -6.88 6.13
N GLN A 220 0.94 -5.59 5.91
CA GLN A 220 2.13 -4.93 6.43
C GLN A 220 2.17 -4.96 7.97
N PHE A 221 1.05 -4.68 8.63
CA PHE A 221 0.94 -4.74 10.08
C PHE A 221 1.19 -6.16 10.62
N LEU A 222 0.62 -7.19 9.98
CA LEU A 222 0.81 -8.59 10.34
C LEU A 222 2.20 -9.14 9.97
N GLY A 223 3.07 -8.31 9.35
CA GLY A 223 4.39 -8.69 8.90
C GLY A 223 4.36 -9.68 7.73
N TRP A 224 3.28 -9.67 6.94
CA TRP A 224 3.16 -10.45 5.71
C TRP A 224 3.63 -9.62 4.51
N LYS A 225 4.46 -10.21 3.66
CA LYS A 225 4.86 -9.53 2.42
C LYS A 225 3.79 -9.79 1.37
N THR A 226 3.18 -8.73 0.87
CA THR A 226 2.37 -8.83 -0.34
C THR A 226 3.27 -9.17 -1.52
N SER A 227 2.78 -10.00 -2.45
CA SER A 227 3.48 -10.37 -3.69
C SER A 227 3.73 -9.17 -4.62
N GLN A 228 3.13 -8.04 -4.33
CA GLN A 228 3.47 -6.73 -4.87
C GLN A 228 3.83 -5.83 -3.69
N PRO A 229 5.05 -5.23 -3.65
CA PRO A 229 5.19 -3.99 -2.92
C PRO A 229 4.18 -3.06 -3.55
N ALA A 230 3.24 -2.54 -2.78
CA ALA A 230 2.52 -1.35 -3.18
C ALA A 230 3.52 -0.19 -3.18
N ASN A 231 4.40 -0.15 -4.18
CA ASN A 231 4.91 1.10 -4.67
C ASN A 231 3.67 1.75 -5.29
N LEU A 232 3.02 2.61 -4.51
CA LEU A 232 1.91 3.44 -4.97
C LEU A 232 2.27 4.20 -6.26
N THR A 233 3.58 4.34 -6.56
CA THR A 233 4.11 4.93 -7.78
C THR A 233 4.00 4.02 -9.02
N ASP A 234 3.81 2.71 -8.87
CA ASP A 234 3.69 1.75 -9.99
C ASP A 234 2.26 1.24 -10.20
N ASP A 235 1.27 1.78 -9.46
CA ASP A 235 -0.13 1.44 -9.65
C ASP A 235 -0.62 1.99 -11.01
N PRO A 236 -1.01 1.11 -11.96
CA PRO A 236 -1.52 1.54 -13.25
C PRO A 236 -2.71 2.51 -13.15
N SER A 237 -3.50 2.43 -12.08
CA SER A 237 -4.64 3.31 -11.82
C SER A 237 -4.23 4.75 -11.49
N LEU A 238 -2.97 4.99 -11.11
CA LEU A 238 -2.42 6.31 -10.76
C LEU A 238 -1.60 6.95 -11.89
N LYS A 239 -1.44 6.30 -13.04
CA LYS A 239 -0.68 6.84 -14.19
C LYS A 239 -1.21 8.17 -14.70
N TRP A 240 -2.51 8.44 -14.54
CA TRP A 240 -3.12 9.71 -14.92
C TRP A 240 -2.51 10.92 -14.18
N ILE A 241 -1.89 10.69 -13.00
CA ILE A 241 -1.25 11.76 -12.22
C ILE A 241 -0.09 12.39 -13.00
N ASP A 242 0.69 11.59 -13.72
CA ASP A 242 1.82 12.07 -14.54
C ASP A 242 1.35 12.82 -15.80
N GLU A 243 0.07 12.76 -16.12
CA GLU A 243 -0.53 13.46 -17.27
C GLU A 243 -1.07 14.85 -16.92
N ILE A 244 -1.23 15.20 -15.62
CA ILE A 244 -1.84 16.47 -15.19
C ILE A 244 -1.13 17.69 -15.80
N ALA A 245 0.19 17.72 -15.70
CA ALA A 245 0.98 18.83 -16.25
C ALA A 245 0.92 18.87 -17.78
N ALA A 246 0.95 17.72 -18.45
CA ALA A 246 0.89 17.62 -19.91
C ALA A 246 -0.45 18.15 -20.46
N PHE A 247 -1.57 17.74 -19.86
CA PHE A 247 -2.90 18.26 -20.25
C PHE A 247 -3.00 19.77 -20.05
N GLY A 248 -2.42 20.31 -18.97
CA GLY A 248 -2.41 21.75 -18.69
C GLY A 248 -1.69 22.57 -19.73
N ASN A 249 -0.49 22.15 -20.17
CA ASN A 249 0.30 22.84 -21.20
C ASN A 249 0.02 22.38 -22.64
N ARG A 250 -0.94 21.51 -22.84
CA ARG A 250 -1.37 21.02 -24.14
C ARG A 250 -0.28 20.31 -24.97
N SER A 251 0.74 19.78 -24.34
CA SER A 251 1.77 19.02 -25.08
C SER A 251 1.19 17.75 -25.68
N LYS A 252 0.42 16.99 -24.92
CA LYS A 252 -0.20 15.74 -25.34
C LYS A 252 -1.27 15.96 -26.43
N GLU A 253 -2.17 16.92 -26.20
CA GLU A 253 -3.27 17.20 -27.14
C GLU A 253 -2.79 17.74 -28.49
N LEU A 254 -1.70 18.49 -28.51
CA LEU A 254 -1.06 18.95 -29.76
C LEU A 254 -0.48 17.78 -30.55
N ASP A 255 0.14 16.83 -29.87
CA ASP A 255 0.67 15.61 -30.50
C ASP A 255 -0.45 14.71 -31.05
N GLU A 256 -1.61 14.66 -30.36
CA GLU A 256 -2.79 13.92 -30.77
C GLU A 256 -3.69 14.69 -31.77
N GLY A 257 -3.38 15.94 -32.09
CA GLY A 257 -4.15 16.79 -33.01
C GLY A 257 -5.53 17.20 -32.51
N LYS A 258 -5.79 17.22 -31.20
CA LYS A 258 -7.06 17.57 -30.60
C LYS A 258 -7.41 19.06 -30.75
N SER A 259 -8.72 19.37 -30.83
CA SER A 259 -9.21 20.74 -30.85
C SER A 259 -8.99 21.45 -29.51
N ASN A 260 -8.99 22.80 -29.52
CA ASN A 260 -8.89 23.60 -28.29
C ASN A 260 -10.03 23.31 -27.31
N TYR A 261 -11.23 23.03 -27.81
CA TYR A 261 -12.37 22.69 -26.98
C TYR A 261 -12.17 21.34 -26.27
N GLN A 262 -11.76 20.34 -27.01
CA GLN A 262 -11.49 19.01 -26.46
C GLN A 262 -10.40 19.04 -25.40
N ALA A 263 -9.28 19.70 -25.70
CA ALA A 263 -8.17 19.87 -24.78
C ALA A 263 -8.57 20.60 -23.49
N GLY A 264 -9.44 21.63 -23.58
CA GLY A 264 -9.99 22.33 -22.44
C GLY A 264 -10.84 21.39 -21.55
N THR A 265 -11.73 20.63 -22.17
CA THR A 265 -12.59 19.67 -21.46
C THR A 265 -11.77 18.54 -20.79
N ASP A 266 -10.77 18.00 -21.47
CA ASP A 266 -9.90 16.97 -20.92
C ASP A 266 -9.12 17.48 -19.70
N PHE A 267 -8.62 18.74 -19.78
CA PHE A 267 -7.94 19.37 -18.65
C PHE A 267 -8.88 19.66 -17.47
N GLU A 268 -10.09 20.16 -17.71
CA GLU A 268 -11.10 20.32 -16.64
C GLU A 268 -11.40 19.00 -15.92
N ASN A 269 -11.52 17.91 -16.67
CA ASN A 269 -11.83 16.59 -16.10
C ASN A 269 -10.68 16.07 -15.24
N ILE A 270 -9.42 16.18 -15.69
CA ILE A 270 -8.28 15.71 -14.88
C ILE A 270 -8.06 16.58 -13.64
N VAL A 271 -8.38 17.88 -13.70
CA VAL A 271 -8.34 18.74 -12.51
C VAL A 271 -9.43 18.36 -11.52
N LYS A 272 -10.65 18.06 -11.97
CA LYS A 272 -11.74 17.54 -11.10
C LYS A 272 -11.31 16.26 -10.41
N GLN A 273 -10.82 15.31 -11.17
CA GLN A 273 -10.28 14.05 -10.64
C GLN A 273 -9.15 14.30 -9.62
N SER A 274 -8.26 15.25 -9.88
CA SER A 274 -7.19 15.64 -8.97
C SER A 274 -7.71 16.17 -7.62
N LEU A 275 -8.72 17.05 -7.66
CA LEU A 275 -9.30 17.61 -6.45
C LEU A 275 -10.08 16.55 -5.65
N GLU A 276 -10.83 15.66 -6.31
CA GLU A 276 -11.49 14.53 -5.65
C GLU A 276 -10.47 13.59 -4.99
N PHE A 277 -9.39 13.28 -5.68
CA PHE A 277 -8.30 12.47 -5.13
C PHE A 277 -7.61 13.12 -3.92
N LEU A 278 -7.54 14.45 -3.88
CA LEU A 278 -7.06 15.21 -2.72
C LEU A 278 -8.07 15.23 -1.56
N GLY A 279 -9.33 14.83 -1.79
CA GLY A 279 -10.38 14.76 -0.77
C GLY A 279 -11.43 15.89 -0.84
N PHE A 280 -11.47 16.67 -1.90
CA PHE A 280 -12.57 17.61 -2.14
C PHE A 280 -13.81 16.88 -2.64
N THR A 281 -14.98 17.39 -2.29
CA THR A 281 -16.26 16.95 -2.87
C THR A 281 -16.67 17.90 -3.99
N ILE A 282 -16.61 17.44 -5.24
CA ILE A 282 -17.02 18.19 -6.41
C ILE A 282 -18.55 18.21 -6.52
N ASP A 283 -19.13 19.39 -6.77
CA ASP A 283 -20.55 19.53 -7.07
C ASP A 283 -20.74 19.62 -8.59
N TYR A 284 -21.23 18.52 -9.17
CA TYR A 284 -21.50 18.42 -10.61
C TYR A 284 -22.80 19.09 -11.05
N ALA A 285 -23.64 19.58 -10.14
CA ALA A 285 -24.87 20.28 -10.49
C ALA A 285 -24.62 21.62 -11.20
N HIS A 286 -23.42 22.17 -11.02
CA HIS A 286 -22.99 23.43 -11.63
C HIS A 286 -22.12 23.21 -12.89
N LYS A 287 -22.31 22.09 -13.59
CA LYS A 287 -21.50 21.68 -14.75
C LYS A 287 -21.31 22.79 -15.76
N GLY A 288 -20.05 22.92 -16.22
CA GLY A 288 -19.62 23.75 -17.31
C GLY A 288 -20.34 23.44 -18.64
N GLY A 289 -20.20 24.28 -19.53
CA GLY A 289 -20.72 24.46 -20.87
C GLY A 289 -20.57 25.92 -21.15
N ALA A 290 -20.98 26.43 -22.30
CA ALA A 290 -20.90 27.87 -22.56
C ALA A 290 -21.59 28.65 -21.42
N GLY A 291 -20.82 29.15 -20.44
CA GLY A 291 -21.30 29.91 -19.27
C GLY A 291 -21.44 29.12 -17.95
N GLY A 292 -20.83 27.94 -17.78
CA GLY A 292 -20.74 27.22 -16.49
C GLY A 292 -19.43 27.48 -15.73
N LEU A 293 -19.41 27.16 -14.41
CA LEU A 293 -18.18 27.10 -13.64
C LEU A 293 -17.42 25.81 -14.00
N ASP A 294 -16.10 25.91 -14.20
CA ASP A 294 -15.27 24.75 -14.45
C ASP A 294 -15.18 23.86 -13.19
N LEU A 295 -15.09 24.51 -12.00
CA LEU A 295 -14.92 23.85 -10.72
C LEU A 295 -15.80 24.46 -9.63
N PHE A 296 -16.53 23.62 -8.90
CA PHE A 296 -17.11 23.96 -7.61
C PHE A 296 -16.98 22.77 -6.65
N CYS A 297 -16.27 23.01 -5.54
CA CYS A 297 -16.15 22.04 -4.45
C CYS A 297 -16.98 22.54 -3.26
N SER A 298 -17.79 21.67 -2.66
CA SER A 298 -18.64 22.00 -1.50
C SER A 298 -17.96 21.67 -0.17
N LYS A 299 -17.07 20.67 -0.12
CA LYS A 299 -16.39 20.21 1.08
C LYS A 299 -14.89 20.02 0.80
N PRO A 300 -14.02 20.15 1.83
CA PRO A 300 -14.29 20.50 3.23
C PRO A 300 -14.61 21.99 3.43
N TYR A 301 -14.38 22.81 2.43
CA TYR A 301 -14.77 24.22 2.35
C TYR A 301 -15.18 24.57 0.91
N PRO A 302 -16.01 25.59 0.70
CA PRO A 302 -16.37 26.01 -0.64
C PRO A 302 -15.14 26.51 -1.39
N LEU A 303 -14.92 25.95 -2.60
CA LEU A 303 -13.89 26.36 -3.53
C LEU A 303 -14.49 26.50 -4.91
N VAL A 304 -14.28 27.66 -5.54
CA VAL A 304 -14.63 27.91 -6.93
C VAL A 304 -13.40 28.05 -7.77
N GLY A 305 -13.41 27.51 -8.97
CA GLY A 305 -12.21 27.56 -9.82
C GLY A 305 -12.48 27.64 -11.29
N GLU A 306 -11.45 28.02 -12.02
CA GLU A 306 -11.39 28.12 -13.47
C GLU A 306 -10.13 27.43 -13.97
N CYS A 307 -10.27 26.64 -15.02
CA CYS A 307 -9.19 25.88 -15.64
C CYS A 307 -8.83 26.46 -17.00
N LYS A 308 -7.56 26.64 -17.28
CA LYS A 308 -7.09 27.10 -18.59
C LYS A 308 -5.96 26.20 -19.09
N ALA A 309 -6.26 25.40 -20.10
CA ALA A 309 -5.24 24.67 -20.85
C ALA A 309 -4.59 25.59 -21.88
N GLY A 310 -3.30 25.43 -22.15
CA GLY A 310 -2.59 26.20 -23.17
C GLY A 310 -1.22 26.68 -22.73
N ARG A 311 -0.74 27.78 -23.28
CA ARG A 311 0.59 28.33 -23.00
C ARG A 311 0.58 29.45 -21.94
N LYS A 312 -0.55 30.09 -21.69
CA LYS A 312 -0.70 31.19 -20.72
C LYS A 312 -2.16 31.38 -20.33
N ILE A 313 -2.39 31.97 -19.17
CA ILE A 313 -3.72 32.31 -18.68
C ILE A 313 -4.20 33.59 -19.37
N PRO A 314 -5.34 33.56 -20.08
CA PRO A 314 -5.89 34.76 -20.73
C PRO A 314 -6.33 35.84 -19.73
N ASN A 315 -6.19 37.11 -20.08
CA ASN A 315 -6.63 38.24 -19.23
C ASN A 315 -8.09 38.16 -18.75
N PRO A 316 -9.08 37.73 -19.58
CA PRO A 316 -10.47 37.64 -19.14
C PRO A 316 -10.77 36.59 -18.08
N THR A 317 -9.85 35.63 -17.79
CA THR A 317 -10.09 34.50 -16.90
C THR A 317 -10.53 34.93 -15.50
N VAL A 318 -9.92 35.99 -14.94
CA VAL A 318 -10.27 36.51 -13.61
C VAL A 318 -11.71 37.05 -13.61
N VAL A 319 -12.08 37.80 -14.63
CA VAL A 319 -13.45 38.37 -14.78
C VAL A 319 -14.46 37.23 -15.02
N GLN A 320 -14.08 36.23 -15.78
CA GLN A 320 -14.88 35.02 -16.02
C GLN A 320 -15.24 34.31 -14.69
N LEU A 321 -14.25 34.04 -13.85
CA LEU A 321 -14.46 33.39 -12.55
C LEU A 321 -15.36 34.24 -11.63
N LEU A 322 -15.21 35.56 -11.61
CA LEU A 322 -16.07 36.47 -10.84
C LEU A 322 -17.51 36.38 -11.29
N ASN A 323 -17.75 36.57 -12.58
CA ASN A 323 -19.09 36.61 -13.17
C ASN A 323 -19.79 35.24 -13.01
N LEU A 324 -19.15 34.18 -13.38
CA LEU A 324 -19.71 32.82 -13.31
C LEU A 324 -19.89 32.33 -11.87
N GLY A 325 -18.93 32.62 -10.98
CA GLY A 325 -19.04 32.29 -9.57
C GLY A 325 -20.26 32.94 -8.91
N THR A 326 -20.47 34.24 -9.13
CA THR A 326 -21.62 34.95 -8.58
C THR A 326 -22.94 34.47 -9.19
N LEU A 327 -23.01 34.32 -10.51
CA LEU A 327 -24.23 33.93 -11.21
C LEU A 327 -24.68 32.51 -10.93
N ARG A 328 -23.72 31.54 -10.80
CA ARG A 328 -24.02 30.12 -10.67
C ARG A 328 -24.27 29.70 -9.25
N LEU A 329 -23.52 30.23 -8.28
CA LEU A 329 -23.78 29.93 -6.87
C LEU A 329 -25.07 30.57 -6.37
N LYS A 330 -25.56 31.65 -6.99
CA LYS A 330 -26.75 32.41 -6.58
C LYS A 330 -26.75 32.85 -5.11
N ASP A 331 -25.58 32.81 -4.47
CA ASP A 331 -25.33 33.17 -3.09
C ASP A 331 -24.01 33.97 -3.02
N GLU A 332 -24.15 35.28 -2.86
CA GLU A 332 -23.02 36.19 -2.78
C GLU A 332 -22.13 35.92 -1.53
N ASN A 333 -22.75 35.50 -0.42
CA ASN A 333 -22.03 35.22 0.81
C ASN A 333 -21.19 33.93 0.65
N LEU A 334 -21.75 32.90 0.04
CA LEU A 334 -21.03 31.67 -0.26
C LEU A 334 -19.82 31.95 -1.19
N PHE A 335 -20.02 32.77 -2.23
CA PHE A 335 -18.95 33.17 -3.13
C PHE A 335 -17.85 33.99 -2.44
N LYS A 336 -18.23 34.88 -1.51
CA LYS A 336 -17.25 35.66 -0.72
C LYS A 336 -16.39 34.77 0.18
N GLN A 337 -16.99 33.72 0.76
CA GLN A 337 -16.32 32.78 1.66
C GLN A 337 -15.51 31.68 0.92
N ALA A 338 -15.86 31.43 -0.34
CA ALA A 338 -15.21 30.41 -1.15
C ALA A 338 -13.74 30.78 -1.44
N ALA A 339 -12.88 29.81 -1.34
CA ALA A 339 -11.55 29.90 -1.92
C ALA A 339 -11.68 29.99 -3.45
N LYS A 340 -10.92 30.89 -4.06
CA LYS A 340 -10.95 31.14 -5.51
C LYS A 340 -9.64 30.67 -6.11
N LEU A 341 -9.71 29.69 -7.03
CA LEU A 341 -8.53 29.02 -7.58
C LEU A 341 -8.56 29.06 -9.11
N ILE A 342 -7.49 29.55 -9.70
CA ILE A 342 -7.27 29.45 -11.15
C ILE A 342 -6.12 28.46 -11.37
N ILE A 343 -6.33 27.51 -12.25
CA ILE A 343 -5.31 26.49 -12.61
C ILE A 343 -5.00 26.65 -14.10
N GLY A 344 -3.75 26.97 -14.39
CA GLY A 344 -3.32 27.14 -15.77
C GLY A 344 -1.81 27.34 -15.91
N PRO A 345 -1.25 27.06 -17.10
CA PRO A 345 0.18 27.11 -17.33
C PRO A 345 0.70 28.52 -17.59
N GLY A 346 2.01 28.68 -17.45
CA GLY A 346 2.77 29.83 -17.90
C GLY A 346 2.82 31.00 -16.91
N GLU A 347 3.52 32.02 -17.34
CA GLU A 347 3.66 33.25 -16.56
C GLU A 347 2.42 34.13 -16.67
N LEU A 348 2.07 34.76 -15.57
CA LEU A 348 0.95 35.70 -15.52
C LEU A 348 1.32 37.02 -16.17
N THR A 349 0.40 37.57 -16.99
CA THR A 349 0.52 38.96 -17.39
C THR A 349 0.35 39.88 -16.16
N PRO A 350 0.96 41.09 -16.16
CA PRO A 350 0.76 42.03 -15.06
C PRO A 350 -0.74 42.29 -14.73
N ALA A 351 -1.57 42.39 -15.74
CA ALA A 351 -3.02 42.61 -15.58
C ALA A 351 -3.73 41.46 -14.85
N VAL A 352 -3.42 40.20 -15.19
CA VAL A 352 -3.95 38.99 -14.49
C VAL A 352 -3.45 38.93 -13.06
N ARG A 353 -2.18 39.23 -12.84
CA ARG A 353 -1.56 39.21 -11.49
C ARG A 353 -2.22 40.24 -10.57
N ASP A 354 -2.41 41.46 -11.05
CA ASP A 354 -3.02 42.54 -10.25
C ASP A 354 -4.50 42.27 -9.99
N ALA A 355 -5.26 41.84 -11.01
CA ALA A 355 -6.65 41.47 -10.85
C ALA A 355 -6.83 40.29 -9.87
N ALA A 356 -6.00 39.26 -9.93
CA ALA A 356 -6.03 38.13 -9.00
C ALA A 356 -5.80 38.58 -7.55
N LYS A 357 -4.86 39.50 -7.32
CA LYS A 357 -4.60 40.07 -5.99
C LYS A 357 -5.79 40.85 -5.46
N VAL A 358 -6.39 41.73 -6.30
CA VAL A 358 -7.55 42.55 -5.92
C VAL A 358 -8.75 41.70 -5.54
N HIS A 359 -8.97 40.60 -6.24
CA HIS A 359 -10.15 39.75 -6.07
C HIS A 359 -9.91 38.53 -5.19
N GLY A 360 -8.74 38.41 -4.56
CA GLY A 360 -8.43 37.32 -3.62
C GLY A 360 -8.35 35.94 -4.29
N MET A 361 -7.83 35.86 -5.52
CA MET A 361 -7.74 34.62 -6.29
C MET A 361 -6.33 34.04 -6.21
N ALA A 362 -6.25 32.77 -5.87
CA ALA A 362 -5.03 31.97 -5.94
C ALA A 362 -4.84 31.45 -7.37
N ILE A 363 -3.60 31.43 -7.85
CA ILE A 363 -3.26 30.87 -9.16
C ILE A 363 -2.12 29.89 -9.00
N ILE A 364 -2.28 28.69 -9.55
CA ILE A 364 -1.27 27.63 -9.57
C ILE A 364 -1.05 27.09 -10.97
N ASN A 365 0.14 26.56 -11.20
CA ASN A 365 0.47 25.79 -12.38
C ASN A 365 -0.07 24.34 -12.30
N PRO A 366 -0.40 23.70 -13.44
CA PRO A 366 -0.74 22.27 -13.47
C PRO A 366 0.34 21.37 -12.84
N MET A 367 1.61 21.70 -13.00
CA MET A 367 2.72 20.98 -12.34
C MET A 367 2.65 21.05 -10.81
N THR A 368 2.17 22.15 -10.26
CA THR A 368 2.01 22.32 -8.81
C THR A 368 0.86 21.46 -8.30
N LEU A 369 -0.25 21.38 -9.05
CA LEU A 369 -1.34 20.46 -8.75
C LEU A 369 -0.84 19.01 -8.80
N GLU A 370 -0.08 18.63 -9.84
CA GLU A 370 0.52 17.30 -9.98
C GLU A 370 1.39 16.93 -8.77
N LYS A 371 2.22 17.86 -8.27
CA LYS A 371 3.03 17.64 -7.06
C LYS A 371 2.18 17.35 -5.82
N LEU A 372 1.07 18.08 -5.62
CA LEU A 372 0.14 17.84 -4.50
C LEU A 372 -0.51 16.46 -4.60
N VAL A 373 -0.95 16.10 -5.81
CA VAL A 373 -1.58 14.79 -6.05
C VAL A 373 -0.57 13.65 -5.87
N LYS A 374 0.67 13.82 -6.34
CA LYS A 374 1.78 12.88 -6.10
C LYS A 374 2.07 12.71 -4.61
N LEU A 375 2.08 13.80 -3.84
CA LEU A 375 2.26 13.72 -2.38
C LEU A 375 1.16 12.89 -1.72
N GLN A 376 -0.10 13.13 -2.09
CA GLN A 376 -1.24 12.36 -1.59
C GLN A 376 -1.19 10.90 -2.04
N ALA A 377 -0.76 10.60 -3.27
CA ALA A 377 -0.60 9.24 -3.77
C ALA A 377 0.52 8.50 -3.04
N GLN A 378 1.64 9.17 -2.80
CA GLN A 378 2.79 8.59 -2.09
C GLN A 378 2.52 8.37 -0.60
N TYR A 379 1.78 9.29 0.02
CA TYR A 379 1.45 9.28 1.44
C TYR A 379 -0.05 9.57 1.62
N PRO A 380 -0.92 8.57 1.50
CA PRO A 380 -2.37 8.75 1.60
C PRO A 380 -2.78 9.42 2.91
N GLY A 381 -3.62 10.47 2.81
CA GLY A 381 -4.05 11.26 3.96
C GLY A 381 -3.03 12.30 4.45
N SER A 382 -1.90 12.50 3.76
CA SER A 382 -0.88 13.48 4.16
C SER A 382 -1.26 14.92 3.82
N VAL A 383 -2.12 15.13 2.82
CA VAL A 383 -2.59 16.46 2.42
C VAL A 383 -3.78 16.87 3.28
N ASP A 384 -3.54 17.70 4.28
CA ASP A 384 -4.60 18.32 5.08
C ASP A 384 -5.17 19.54 4.31
N LEU A 385 -6.39 19.41 3.80
CA LEU A 385 -7.05 20.44 3.02
C LEU A 385 -7.36 21.69 3.85
N ILE A 386 -7.64 21.57 5.15
CA ILE A 386 -7.89 22.72 6.02
C ILE A 386 -6.59 23.52 6.23
N GLU A 387 -5.46 22.82 6.41
CA GLU A 387 -4.15 23.46 6.47
C GLU A 387 -3.77 24.05 5.11
N LEU A 388 -3.98 23.35 4.00
CA LEU A 388 -3.71 23.80 2.64
C LEU A 388 -4.45 25.10 2.32
N LYS A 389 -5.69 25.29 2.83
CA LYS A 389 -6.47 26.52 2.64
C LYS A 389 -5.70 27.78 3.03
N LYS A 390 -4.84 27.71 4.05
CA LYS A 390 -4.04 28.86 4.53
C LYS A 390 -3.00 29.33 3.48
N TYR A 391 -2.63 28.44 2.59
CA TYR A 391 -1.66 28.69 1.50
C TYR A 391 -2.34 29.19 0.23
N LEU A 392 -3.68 29.02 0.08
CA LEU A 392 -4.45 29.52 -1.05
C LEU A 392 -4.69 31.03 -0.94
N GLN A 393 -3.63 31.81 -1.04
CA GLN A 393 -3.65 33.27 -0.93
C GLN A 393 -3.70 33.92 -2.33
N ALA A 394 -4.00 35.22 -2.38
CA ALA A 394 -4.11 35.97 -3.62
C ALA A 394 -2.80 36.05 -4.43
N GLY A 395 -2.87 35.81 -5.73
CA GLY A 395 -1.76 35.87 -6.68
C GLY A 395 -1.24 34.49 -7.09
N GLN A 396 -0.08 34.45 -7.73
CA GLN A 396 0.59 33.19 -8.06
C GLN A 396 1.22 32.60 -6.82
N ILE A 397 0.87 31.36 -6.49
CA ILE A 397 1.19 30.75 -5.20
C ILE A 397 1.95 29.43 -5.31
N ASP A 398 2.53 29.13 -6.46
CA ASP A 398 3.28 27.89 -6.67
C ASP A 398 4.36 27.66 -5.60
N ASP A 399 5.14 28.71 -5.30
CA ASP A 399 6.20 28.66 -4.28
C ASP A 399 5.62 28.33 -2.88
N ARG A 400 4.44 28.88 -2.55
CA ARG A 400 3.78 28.62 -1.26
C ARG A 400 3.26 27.19 -1.16
N ILE A 401 2.75 26.66 -2.26
CA ILE A 401 2.36 25.24 -2.31
C ILE A 401 3.57 24.36 -2.20
N ASP A 402 4.69 24.71 -2.84
CA ASP A 402 5.96 24.00 -2.68
C ASP A 402 6.49 24.06 -1.22
N GLU A 403 6.32 25.19 -0.51
CA GLU A 403 6.59 25.31 0.91
C GLU A 403 5.69 24.38 1.76
N TYR A 404 4.38 24.33 1.46
CA TYR A 404 3.45 23.41 2.11
C TYR A 404 3.86 21.96 1.91
N ILE A 405 4.14 21.55 0.66
CA ILE A 405 4.61 20.19 0.34
C ILE A 405 5.88 19.87 1.13
N LYS A 406 6.86 20.78 1.13
CA LYS A 406 8.11 20.61 1.89
C LYS A 406 7.87 20.45 3.39
N MET A 407 6.96 21.23 3.96
CA MET A 407 6.58 21.14 5.36
C MET A 407 5.96 19.76 5.68
N VAL A 408 5.02 19.28 4.86
CA VAL A 408 4.39 17.98 5.02
C VAL A 408 5.44 16.85 4.93
N VAL A 409 6.30 16.87 3.91
CA VAL A 409 7.38 15.88 3.73
C VAL A 409 8.34 15.87 4.92
N ASN A 410 8.71 17.04 5.44
CA ASN A 410 9.57 17.13 6.62
C ASN A 410 8.89 16.56 7.87
N ARG A 411 7.58 16.81 8.03
CA ARG A 411 6.76 16.25 9.10
C ARG A 411 6.71 14.71 9.04
N LEU A 412 6.56 14.15 7.84
CA LEU A 412 6.59 12.69 7.61
C LEU A 412 7.97 12.10 7.91
N LYS A 413 9.04 12.72 7.42
CA LYS A 413 10.42 12.30 7.71
C LYS A 413 10.72 12.30 9.20
N LEU A 414 10.27 13.31 9.92
CA LEU A 414 10.43 13.42 11.36
C LEU A 414 9.74 12.27 12.10
N ARG A 415 8.47 12.01 11.75
CA ARG A 415 7.69 10.90 12.34
C ARG A 415 8.31 9.55 12.04
N SER A 416 8.70 9.32 10.79
CA SER A 416 9.40 8.10 10.37
C SER A 416 10.71 7.92 11.15
N HIS A 417 11.50 8.98 11.34
CA HIS A 417 12.74 8.93 12.11
C HIS A 417 12.50 8.53 13.57
N ILE A 418 11.48 9.12 14.21
CA ILE A 418 11.11 8.79 15.59
C ILE A 418 10.67 7.31 15.67
N ILE A 419 9.80 6.84 14.77
CA ILE A 419 9.35 5.44 14.74
C ILE A 419 10.54 4.48 14.61
N GLN A 420 11.53 4.82 13.76
CA GLN A 420 12.73 3.99 13.58
C GLN A 420 13.60 3.87 14.84
N LEU A 421 13.58 4.86 15.74
CA LEU A 421 14.26 4.75 17.04
C LEU A 421 13.64 3.63 17.89
N PHE A 422 12.31 3.53 17.90
CA PHE A 422 11.59 2.47 18.62
C PHE A 422 11.74 1.11 17.97
N LYS A 423 11.80 1.05 16.65
CA LYS A 423 12.01 -0.22 15.91
C LYS A 423 13.34 -0.89 16.29
N LYS A 424 14.35 -0.08 16.63
CA LYS A 424 15.68 -0.59 17.06
C LYS A 424 15.70 -1.02 18.53
N SER A 425 14.65 -0.71 19.30
CA SER A 425 14.57 -1.05 20.72
C SER A 425 13.73 -2.30 20.92
N ASN A 426 14.26 -3.25 21.68
CA ASN A 426 13.55 -4.50 22.03
C ASN A 426 12.66 -4.35 23.28
N GLN A 427 12.61 -3.14 23.89
CA GLN A 427 11.86 -2.89 25.12
C GLN A 427 11.15 -1.54 25.05
N PRO A 428 10.01 -1.36 25.78
CA PRO A 428 9.37 -0.08 25.91
C PRO A 428 10.30 0.98 26.50
N ILE A 429 10.35 2.17 25.90
CA ILE A 429 11.26 3.27 26.27
C ILE A 429 10.45 4.42 26.87
N ASN A 430 10.95 5.02 27.95
CA ASN A 430 10.38 6.24 28.53
C ASN A 430 10.82 7.49 27.77
N LEU A 431 10.12 8.61 28.00
CA LEU A 431 10.38 9.88 27.30
C LEU A 431 11.85 10.36 27.43
N ASP A 432 12.47 10.23 28.59
CA ASP A 432 13.85 10.73 28.81
C ASP A 432 14.86 9.96 27.99
N ASN A 433 14.70 8.65 27.89
CA ASN A 433 15.56 7.81 27.05
C ASN A 433 15.32 8.09 25.55
N VAL A 434 14.08 8.40 25.15
CA VAL A 434 13.77 8.78 23.75
C VAL A 434 14.43 10.11 23.41
N ILE A 435 14.41 11.11 24.30
CA ILE A 435 15.11 12.40 24.09
C ILE A 435 16.61 12.16 23.87
N GLY A 436 17.23 11.34 24.72
CA GLY A 436 18.64 10.98 24.55
C GLY A 436 18.91 10.30 23.21
N ALA A 437 18.15 9.25 22.89
CA ALA A 437 18.28 8.53 21.62
C ALA A 437 18.05 9.44 20.41
N TYR A 438 17.05 10.30 20.46
CA TYR A 438 16.74 11.27 19.42
C TYR A 438 17.90 12.24 19.17
N SER A 439 18.43 12.85 20.24
CA SER A 439 19.51 13.83 20.15
C SER A 439 20.79 13.26 19.53
N PHE A 440 21.08 11.98 19.77
CA PHE A 440 22.27 11.30 19.22
C PHE A 440 22.05 10.60 17.89
N SER A 441 20.83 10.58 17.35
CA SER A 441 20.46 9.84 16.13
C SER A 441 20.61 10.63 14.83
N ASN A 442 21.19 11.83 14.86
CA ASN A 442 21.23 12.78 13.72
C ASN A 442 19.82 13.06 13.16
N PRO A 443 18.92 13.65 13.97
CA PRO A 443 17.53 13.84 13.60
C PRO A 443 17.35 14.85 12.47
N PRO A 444 16.25 14.80 11.70
CA PRO A 444 15.95 15.75 10.63
C PRO A 444 15.86 17.21 11.08
N GLN A 445 15.46 17.43 12.33
CA GLN A 445 15.42 18.75 12.99
C GLN A 445 15.53 18.58 14.51
N PRO A 446 16.05 19.59 15.26
CA PRO A 446 16.01 19.55 16.71
C PRO A 446 14.56 19.64 17.22
N LEU A 447 14.27 18.99 18.34
CA LEU A 447 12.99 19.06 19.02
C LEU A 447 13.20 19.34 20.50
N GLU A 448 12.35 20.21 21.03
CA GLU A 448 12.21 20.40 22.46
C GLU A 448 11.46 19.20 23.10
N ARG A 449 11.66 18.99 24.39
CA ARG A 449 11.06 17.90 25.15
C ARG A 449 9.52 17.78 24.96
N GLU A 450 8.82 18.90 25.07
CA GLU A 450 7.37 18.93 24.97
C GLU A 450 6.89 18.62 23.53
N GLN A 451 7.60 19.12 22.52
CA GLN A 451 7.30 18.81 21.12
C GLN A 451 7.45 17.31 20.81
N LEU A 452 8.55 16.70 21.32
CA LEU A 452 8.75 15.26 21.16
C LEU A 452 7.65 14.45 21.86
N LYS A 453 7.25 14.88 23.08
CA LYS A 453 6.18 14.25 23.84
C LYS A 453 4.84 14.32 23.08
N GLU A 454 4.49 15.47 22.51
CA GLU A 454 3.28 15.63 21.71
C GLU A 454 3.27 14.69 20.51
N ILE A 455 4.40 14.59 19.78
CA ILE A 455 4.53 13.66 18.65
C ILE A 455 4.40 12.21 19.13
N LEU A 456 4.98 11.83 20.26
CA LEU A 456 4.85 10.47 20.79
C LEU A 456 3.42 10.15 21.18
N ILE A 457 2.69 11.10 21.78
CA ILE A 457 1.26 10.95 22.08
C ILE A 457 0.46 10.78 20.79
N GLU A 458 0.73 11.61 19.78
CA GLU A 458 0.09 11.48 18.47
C GLU A 458 0.34 10.10 17.87
N LEU A 459 1.61 9.67 17.78
CA LEU A 459 2.00 8.40 17.17
C LEU A 459 1.49 7.16 17.95
N SER A 460 1.24 7.30 19.25
CA SER A 460 0.69 6.25 20.12
C SER A 460 -0.82 6.32 20.30
N SER A 461 -1.49 7.26 19.62
CA SER A 461 -2.95 7.34 19.61
C SER A 461 -3.54 6.10 18.91
N PRO A 462 -4.67 5.56 19.41
CA PRO A 462 -5.39 4.49 18.71
C PRO A 462 -5.78 4.83 17.26
N LEU A 463 -5.89 6.12 16.94
CA LEU A 463 -6.21 6.59 15.59
C LEU A 463 -5.02 6.49 14.62
N THR A 464 -3.80 6.56 15.12
CA THR A 464 -2.57 6.49 14.31
C THR A 464 -1.92 5.11 14.40
N GLY A 465 -1.75 4.57 15.61
CA GLY A 465 -1.31 3.20 15.86
C GLY A 465 0.10 2.86 15.37
N TYR A 466 1.02 3.81 15.32
CA TYR A 466 2.42 3.56 14.95
C TYR A 466 3.27 3.11 16.13
N LEU A 467 2.94 3.62 17.32
CA LEU A 467 3.57 3.24 18.58
C LEU A 467 2.50 2.72 19.54
N GLY A 468 2.88 1.83 20.44
CA GLY A 468 2.08 1.47 21.61
C GLY A 468 2.54 2.27 22.82
N ARG A 469 1.65 2.44 23.81
CA ARG A 469 1.94 3.10 25.08
C ARG A 469 1.51 2.20 26.24
N THR A 470 2.39 2.00 27.18
CA THR A 470 2.12 1.23 28.41
C THR A 470 1.48 2.13 29.48
N ALA A 471 0.91 1.52 30.52
CA ALA A 471 0.27 2.25 31.63
C ALA A 471 1.25 3.14 32.41
N ASP A 472 2.55 2.85 32.39
CA ASP A 472 3.64 3.60 32.99
C ASP A 472 4.34 4.59 32.03
N ASP A 473 3.62 5.02 31.00
CA ASP A 473 4.07 6.03 30.03
C ASP A 473 5.36 5.68 29.28
N ARG A 474 5.57 4.40 28.99
CA ARG A 474 6.60 3.96 28.06
C ARG A 474 6.00 3.68 26.69
N PHE A 475 6.81 3.89 25.64
CA PHE A 475 6.41 3.73 24.26
C PHE A 475 7.18 2.56 23.62
N TYR A 476 6.52 1.84 22.71
CA TYR A 476 7.11 0.73 21.98
C TYR A 476 6.63 0.73 20.52
N TYR A 477 7.41 0.10 19.66
CA TYR A 477 7.14 0.01 18.23
C TYR A 477 5.95 -0.89 17.95
N LEU A 478 5.07 -0.47 17.03
CA LEU A 478 3.99 -1.29 16.48
C LEU A 478 4.15 -1.49 14.98
N ARG A 479 4.30 -0.39 14.20
CA ARG A 479 4.40 -0.46 12.74
C ARG A 479 5.16 0.73 12.16
N GLU A 480 5.54 0.64 10.89
CA GLU A 480 6.12 1.75 10.11
C GLU A 480 5.06 2.74 9.64
N LEU A 481 5.54 3.95 9.30
CA LEU A 481 4.72 5.03 8.75
C LEU A 481 4.35 4.74 7.30
#